data_7d0b9bac2b1d8687a3c64560ba030b69
#
_entry.id   7d0b9bac2b1d8687a3c64560ba030b69
#
_cell.length_a   1.000
_cell.length_b   1.000
_cell.length_c   1.000
_cell.angle_alpha   90.00
_cell.angle_beta   90.00
_cell.angle_gamma   90.00
#
_symmetry.space_group_name_H-M   'P 1'
#
loop_
_entity.id
_entity.type
_entity.pdbx_description
1 polymer ?
#
loop_
_entity_poly.entity_id
_entity_poly.type
_entity_poly.pdbx_seq_one_letter_code
_entity_poly.pdbx_strand_id
1 'polypeptide(L)'
;MKKLTALVLALMLVVGLAACGDTSKSSDGEVSVFYYTYSDTYISSVRSSMDKLLTEAGIKYQNYDANGNQTTQTEQVTTAIAKGSKALIVNVVDTGSDDAAKTILDMAKAKNIPVIFFNRSVAESVVSSYDKSVFIGTDYEMAGHMQGEMIGNYLLEHFAQLDLNGDGKISYVMFKGQEGNMEAIARTQYGVEDADKILTAAGKSALEFYDSSNTKKYLVDQNGAWSSAAAMEYMSTILAKYSESNNNMVELVIANNDDMALGAISALQAAGYNNGSGKTIPIFGVDATASAQAAIKEGTMTGSIKQDADGMASTITTVVQNYLNGKNVFDGVDAANTVGTWRVNIPYATYTGE
;
A
#
# COMPACT_ATOMS: atom_id res chain seq x y z
N MET A 1 78.87 26.41 7.88
CA MET A 1 77.80 25.44 8.13
C MET A 1 76.39 26.03 8.28
N LYS A 2 76.18 27.34 8.25
CA LYS A 2 74.84 28.01 8.40
C LYS A 2 74.16 28.36 7.08
N LYS A 3 74.75 28.16 5.93
CA LYS A 3 74.18 28.43 4.60
C LYS A 3 73.70 27.21 3.84
N LEU A 4 74.00 25.99 4.32
CA LEU A 4 73.56 24.77 3.64
C LEU A 4 72.18 24.28 4.20
N THR A 5 71.83 24.66 5.41
CA THR A 5 70.57 24.29 6.05
C THR A 5 69.36 25.12 5.55
N ALA A 6 69.57 26.29 4.99
CA ALA A 6 68.52 27.14 4.47
C ALA A 6 68.06 26.69 3.06
N LEU A 7 68.90 26.00 2.27
CA LEU A 7 68.59 25.54 0.93
C LEU A 7 67.79 24.22 0.91
N VAL A 8 67.90 23.39 1.95
CA VAL A 8 67.15 22.14 2.08
C VAL A 8 65.74 22.38 2.62
N LEU A 9 65.53 23.45 3.41
CA LEU A 9 64.17 23.81 3.88
C LEU A 9 63.35 24.50 2.77
N ALA A 10 63.98 25.19 1.80
CA ALA A 10 63.27 25.81 0.71
C ALA A 10 62.83 24.81 -0.39
N LEU A 11 63.52 23.65 -0.49
CA LEU A 11 63.19 22.63 -1.46
C LEU A 11 62.05 21.67 -0.96
N MET A 12 61.76 21.60 0.33
CA MET A 12 60.65 20.82 0.86
C MET A 12 59.30 21.59 0.87
N LEU A 13 59.30 22.91 0.62
CA LEU A 13 58.08 23.68 0.54
C LEU A 13 57.47 23.74 -0.87
N VAL A 14 58.18 23.32 -1.91
CA VAL A 14 57.67 23.33 -3.30
C VAL A 14 57.05 21.99 -3.73
N VAL A 15 57.25 20.92 -2.97
CA VAL A 15 56.63 19.59 -3.25
C VAL A 15 55.25 19.43 -2.61
N GLY A 16 54.85 20.38 -1.71
CA GLY A 16 53.58 20.32 -1.00
C GLY A 16 52.38 20.95 -1.72
N LEU A 17 52.53 21.54 -2.91
CA LEU A 17 51.48 22.28 -3.62
C LEU A 17 50.97 21.63 -4.91
N ALA A 18 51.45 20.41 -5.23
CA ALA A 18 51.03 19.69 -6.43
C ALA A 18 50.10 18.48 -6.11
N ALA A 19 49.53 18.39 -4.90
CA ALA A 19 48.60 17.33 -4.50
C ALA A 19 47.22 17.85 -4.11
N CYS A 20 46.79 19.00 -4.66
CA CYS A 20 45.36 19.32 -4.82
C CYS A 20 44.96 18.94 -6.25
N GLY A 21 45.12 17.67 -6.59
CA GLY A 21 44.34 17.07 -7.64
C GLY A 21 42.89 17.08 -7.19
N ASP A 22 42.02 17.68 -7.99
CA ASP A 22 40.58 17.57 -7.95
C ASP A 22 40.16 16.12 -7.74
N THR A 23 40.09 15.66 -6.51
CA THR A 23 39.10 14.66 -6.17
C THR A 23 37.77 15.42 -6.12
N SER A 24 37.19 15.68 -7.28
CA SER A 24 35.76 15.67 -7.38
C SER A 24 35.33 14.31 -6.80
N LYS A 25 35.11 14.25 -5.51
CA LYS A 25 34.23 13.25 -4.93
C LYS A 25 32.94 13.44 -5.69
N SER A 26 32.70 12.61 -6.71
CA SER A 26 31.36 12.32 -7.10
C SER A 26 30.69 11.98 -5.75
N SER A 27 29.85 12.86 -5.27
CA SER A 27 29.01 12.52 -4.15
C SER A 27 28.22 11.32 -4.64
N ASP A 28 28.61 10.12 -4.20
CA ASP A 28 27.93 8.86 -4.45
C ASP A 28 26.58 8.97 -3.72
N GLY A 29 25.70 9.86 -4.20
CA GLY A 29 24.40 10.11 -3.61
C GLY A 29 23.59 8.83 -3.69
N GLU A 30 22.86 8.56 -2.65
CA GLU A 30 21.99 7.39 -2.53
C GLU A 30 20.57 7.68 -3.03
N VAL A 31 19.81 6.65 -3.33
CA VAL A 31 18.36 6.72 -3.54
C VAL A 31 17.69 6.78 -2.18
N SER A 32 16.73 7.67 -1.99
CA SER A 32 15.98 7.79 -0.74
C SER A 32 14.58 7.25 -0.90
N VAL A 33 14.21 6.29 -0.04
CA VAL A 33 12.91 5.61 -0.08
C VAL A 33 12.10 5.98 1.16
N PHE A 34 10.92 6.55 0.96
CA PHE A 34 10.06 7.06 2.01
C PHE A 34 8.78 6.22 2.07
N TYR A 35 8.53 5.62 3.21
CA TYR A 35 7.32 4.84 3.49
C TYR A 35 6.39 5.63 4.40
N TYR A 36 5.07 5.52 4.15
CA TYR A 36 4.10 6.16 5.03
C TYR A 36 4.13 5.57 6.44
N THR A 37 4.37 4.27 6.55
CA THR A 37 4.67 3.55 7.79
C THR A 37 5.34 2.20 7.49
N TYR A 38 6.18 1.72 8.42
CA TYR A 38 6.74 0.37 8.38
C TYR A 38 5.80 -0.69 8.96
N SER A 39 4.79 -0.28 9.71
CA SER A 39 3.88 -1.21 10.39
C SER A 39 2.82 -1.84 9.48
N ASP A 40 2.60 -1.31 8.28
CA ASP A 40 1.72 -1.88 7.28
C ASP A 40 2.33 -3.16 6.69
N THR A 41 1.59 -4.28 6.76
CA THR A 41 2.08 -5.60 6.37
C THR A 41 2.36 -5.69 4.87
N TYR A 42 1.49 -5.11 4.02
CA TYR A 42 1.71 -5.09 2.57
C TYR A 42 2.93 -4.23 2.21
N ILE A 43 3.03 -3.03 2.75
CA ILE A 43 4.17 -2.13 2.54
C ILE A 43 5.48 -2.74 3.06
N SER A 44 5.44 -3.49 4.16
CA SER A 44 6.59 -4.25 4.65
C SER A 44 7.06 -5.31 3.65
N SER A 45 6.13 -5.96 2.93
CA SER A 45 6.45 -6.91 1.86
C SER A 45 7.10 -6.21 0.66
N VAL A 46 6.53 -5.08 0.21
CA VAL A 46 7.11 -4.25 -0.87
C VAL A 46 8.52 -3.79 -0.49
N ARG A 47 8.71 -3.32 0.76
CA ARG A 47 10.01 -2.87 1.27
C ARG A 47 11.03 -4.00 1.25
N SER A 48 10.68 -5.18 1.75
CA SER A 48 11.60 -6.33 1.78
C SER A 48 12.07 -6.74 0.39
N SER A 49 11.14 -6.78 -0.58
CA SER A 49 11.46 -7.08 -1.98
C SER A 49 12.29 -5.96 -2.61
N MET A 50 11.97 -4.69 -2.34
CA MET A 50 12.71 -3.54 -2.88
C MET A 50 14.13 -3.48 -2.32
N ASP A 51 14.31 -3.70 -1.01
CA ASP A 51 15.62 -3.74 -0.36
C ASP A 51 16.53 -4.80 -0.99
N LYS A 52 15.98 -5.99 -1.25
CA LYS A 52 16.69 -7.05 -1.96
C LYS A 52 17.09 -6.62 -3.36
N LEU A 53 16.14 -6.14 -4.16
CA LEU A 53 16.37 -5.79 -5.57
C LEU A 53 17.30 -4.60 -5.74
N LEU A 54 17.20 -3.55 -4.91
CA LEU A 54 18.13 -2.42 -4.94
C LEU A 54 19.56 -2.85 -4.56
N THR A 55 19.69 -3.75 -3.58
CA THR A 55 20.99 -4.32 -3.17
C THR A 55 21.60 -5.15 -4.30
N GLU A 56 20.83 -6.05 -4.93
CA GLU A 56 21.27 -6.86 -6.07
C GLU A 56 21.66 -6.01 -7.28
N ALA A 57 20.99 -4.87 -7.47
CA ALA A 57 21.31 -3.90 -8.51
C ALA A 57 22.53 -3.02 -8.19
N GLY A 58 23.11 -3.15 -7.00
CA GLY A 58 24.24 -2.32 -6.54
C GLY A 58 23.89 -0.85 -6.29
N ILE A 59 22.60 -0.54 -6.12
CA ILE A 59 22.10 0.80 -5.83
C ILE A 59 22.22 1.07 -4.34
N LYS A 60 22.96 2.13 -3.97
CA LYS A 60 22.96 2.62 -2.59
C LYS A 60 21.63 3.29 -2.27
N TYR A 61 21.01 2.93 -1.18
CA TYR A 61 19.71 3.50 -0.77
C TYR A 61 19.62 3.69 0.74
N GLN A 62 18.70 4.55 1.14
CA GLN A 62 18.32 4.81 2.53
C GLN A 62 16.80 4.79 2.66
N ASN A 63 16.30 3.95 3.55
CA ASN A 63 14.87 3.89 3.90
C ASN A 63 14.53 4.87 5.03
N TYR A 64 13.35 5.48 4.93
CA TYR A 64 12.77 6.39 5.92
C TYR A 64 11.36 5.95 6.27
N ASP A 65 11.05 5.88 7.57
CA ASP A 65 9.71 5.63 8.11
C ASP A 65 9.09 6.94 8.57
N ALA A 66 7.96 7.32 7.99
CA ALA A 66 7.22 8.49 8.43
C ALA A 66 6.33 8.21 9.65
N ASN A 67 6.12 6.93 9.99
CA ASN A 67 5.27 6.48 11.09
C ASN A 67 3.87 7.14 11.08
N GLY A 68 3.26 7.22 9.89
CA GLY A 68 1.93 7.83 9.69
C GLY A 68 1.88 9.34 9.79
N ASN A 69 3.02 10.04 9.84
CA ASN A 69 3.08 11.48 10.03
C ASN A 69 3.62 12.21 8.79
N GLN A 70 2.77 12.99 8.11
CA GLN A 70 3.16 13.73 6.89
C GLN A 70 4.22 14.80 7.16
N THR A 71 4.21 15.47 8.31
CA THR A 71 5.24 16.46 8.66
C THR A 71 6.61 15.78 8.77
N THR A 72 6.67 14.64 9.45
CA THR A 72 7.89 13.83 9.54
C THR A 72 8.39 13.42 8.15
N GLN A 73 7.50 12.96 7.26
CA GLN A 73 7.89 12.61 5.88
C GLN A 73 8.47 13.80 5.14
N THR A 74 7.85 14.98 5.23
CA THR A 74 8.31 16.20 4.57
C THR A 74 9.69 16.63 5.07
N GLU A 75 9.96 16.52 6.37
CA GLU A 75 11.27 16.80 6.96
C GLU A 75 12.34 15.78 6.52
N GLN A 76 11.99 14.51 6.44
CA GLN A 76 12.86 13.45 5.92
C GLN A 76 13.24 13.71 4.45
N VAL A 77 12.25 14.05 3.60
CA VAL A 77 12.47 14.41 2.19
C VAL A 77 13.39 15.63 2.07
N THR A 78 13.13 16.69 2.83
CA THR A 78 13.97 17.89 2.87
C THR A 78 15.42 17.55 3.22
N THR A 79 15.60 16.70 4.23
CA THR A 79 16.92 16.25 4.68
C THR A 79 17.64 15.40 3.61
N ALA A 80 16.93 14.49 2.96
CA ALA A 80 17.48 13.63 1.91
C ALA A 80 17.91 14.45 0.67
N ILE A 81 17.10 15.41 0.27
CA ILE A 81 17.44 16.35 -0.80
C ILE A 81 18.69 17.17 -0.45
N ALA A 82 18.79 17.68 0.77
CA ALA A 82 19.96 18.44 1.23
C ALA A 82 21.23 17.58 1.27
N LYS A 83 21.12 16.27 1.53
CA LYS A 83 22.22 15.29 1.45
C LYS A 83 22.62 14.90 0.04
N GLY A 84 21.87 15.31 -0.98
CA GLY A 84 22.18 15.05 -2.38
C GLY A 84 21.60 13.72 -2.90
N SER A 85 20.39 13.36 -2.45
CA SER A 85 19.66 12.21 -2.97
C SER A 85 19.59 12.22 -4.50
N LYS A 86 19.80 11.06 -5.14
CA LYS A 86 19.80 10.90 -6.61
C LYS A 86 18.39 10.65 -7.18
N ALA A 87 17.52 10.07 -6.39
CA ALA A 87 16.10 9.85 -6.71
C ALA A 87 15.32 9.71 -5.40
N LEU A 88 14.05 10.07 -5.44
CA LEU A 88 13.10 9.87 -4.34
C LEU A 88 12.08 8.81 -4.76
N ILE A 89 11.89 7.79 -3.93
CA ILE A 89 10.83 6.80 -4.04
C ILE A 89 9.88 7.05 -2.88
N VAL A 90 8.62 7.40 -3.15
CA VAL A 90 7.75 8.00 -2.12
C VAL A 90 6.40 7.30 -2.06
N ASN A 91 6.11 6.72 -0.90
CA ASN A 91 4.79 6.27 -0.50
C ASN A 91 4.19 7.36 0.42
N VAL A 92 3.29 8.17 -0.11
CA VAL A 92 2.81 9.40 0.54
C VAL A 92 1.97 9.07 1.78
N VAL A 93 2.14 9.83 2.88
CA VAL A 93 1.34 9.64 4.11
C VAL A 93 -0.07 10.20 3.93
N ASP A 94 -0.18 11.49 3.61
CA ASP A 94 -1.49 12.14 3.43
C ASP A 94 -1.94 12.02 1.98
N THR A 95 -3.05 11.32 1.79
CA THR A 95 -3.70 11.13 0.49
C THR A 95 -5.09 11.77 0.44
N GLY A 96 -5.48 12.50 1.47
CA GLY A 96 -6.76 13.22 1.52
C GLY A 96 -6.80 14.46 0.63
N SER A 97 -5.63 14.95 0.19
CA SER A 97 -5.47 16.00 -0.82
C SER A 97 -4.18 15.79 -1.61
N ASP A 98 -4.01 16.54 -2.70
CA ASP A 98 -2.78 16.52 -3.50
C ASP A 98 -1.61 17.29 -2.88
N ASP A 99 -1.81 18.02 -1.80
CA ASP A 99 -0.86 18.99 -1.25
C ASP A 99 0.45 18.35 -0.79
N ALA A 100 0.36 17.17 -0.15
CA ALA A 100 1.53 16.45 0.32
C ALA A 100 2.42 15.99 -0.85
N ALA A 101 1.84 15.32 -1.84
CA ALA A 101 2.55 14.86 -3.03
C ALA A 101 3.13 16.03 -3.82
N LYS A 102 2.34 17.10 -4.01
CA LYS A 102 2.77 18.32 -4.70
C LYS A 102 3.94 19.00 -3.99
N THR A 103 3.90 19.11 -2.67
CA THR A 103 5.00 19.70 -1.87
C THR A 103 6.30 18.91 -2.07
N ILE A 104 6.25 17.58 -1.98
CA ILE A 104 7.42 16.72 -2.22
C ILE A 104 7.94 16.89 -3.64
N LEU A 105 7.05 16.90 -4.63
CA LEU A 105 7.40 17.02 -6.03
C LEU A 105 8.07 18.38 -6.33
N ASP A 106 7.52 19.48 -5.81
CA ASP A 106 8.07 20.84 -6.01
C ASP A 106 9.49 20.94 -5.42
N MET A 107 9.75 20.36 -4.24
CA MET A 107 11.08 20.30 -3.63
C MET A 107 12.08 19.52 -4.50
N ALA A 108 11.68 18.37 -5.03
CA ALA A 108 12.51 17.55 -5.90
C ALA A 108 12.78 18.21 -7.24
N LYS A 109 11.74 18.80 -7.87
CA LYS A 109 11.80 19.52 -9.13
C LYS A 109 12.77 20.70 -9.06
N ALA A 110 12.77 21.46 -7.96
CA ALA A 110 13.69 22.57 -7.72
C ALA A 110 15.17 22.15 -7.70
N LYS A 111 15.46 20.86 -7.47
CA LYS A 111 16.80 20.27 -7.46
C LYS A 111 17.04 19.30 -8.62
N ASN A 112 16.11 19.22 -9.57
CA ASN A 112 16.16 18.33 -10.73
C ASN A 112 16.31 16.83 -10.37
N ILE A 113 15.71 16.41 -9.23
CA ILE A 113 15.75 15.04 -8.70
C ILE A 113 14.51 14.28 -9.20
N PRO A 114 14.65 13.06 -9.79
CA PRO A 114 13.50 12.24 -10.18
C PRO A 114 12.70 11.76 -8.96
N VAL A 115 11.37 11.63 -9.15
CA VAL A 115 10.44 11.18 -8.13
C VAL A 115 9.63 9.99 -8.64
N ILE A 116 9.60 8.91 -7.88
CA ILE A 116 8.76 7.75 -8.11
C ILE A 116 7.78 7.68 -6.95
N PHE A 117 6.54 8.09 -7.18
CA PHE A 117 5.47 7.83 -6.23
C PHE A 117 5.02 6.38 -6.35
N PHE A 118 4.63 5.74 -5.25
CA PHE A 118 4.19 4.36 -5.33
C PHE A 118 3.05 4.01 -4.36
N ASN A 119 2.29 2.97 -4.73
CA ASN A 119 1.19 2.33 -4.00
C ASN A 119 0.01 3.27 -3.76
N ARG A 120 0.13 4.27 -2.92
CA ARG A 120 -0.95 5.20 -2.52
C ARG A 120 -1.15 6.25 -3.60
N SER A 121 -2.35 6.29 -4.18
CA SER A 121 -2.62 7.07 -5.40
C SER A 121 -2.31 8.55 -5.27
N VAL A 122 -1.65 9.07 -6.31
CA VAL A 122 -1.35 10.49 -6.53
C VAL A 122 -2.00 10.92 -7.85
N ALA A 123 -2.62 12.08 -7.88
CA ALA A 123 -3.31 12.58 -9.06
C ALA A 123 -2.38 12.74 -10.27
N GLU A 124 -2.89 12.45 -11.47
CA GLU A 124 -2.17 12.64 -12.72
C GLU A 124 -1.65 14.08 -12.88
N SER A 125 -2.48 15.08 -12.53
CA SER A 125 -2.13 16.48 -12.59
C SER A 125 -0.89 16.84 -11.78
N VAL A 126 -0.64 16.15 -10.66
CA VAL A 126 0.57 16.31 -9.85
C VAL A 126 1.74 15.61 -10.52
N VAL A 127 1.63 14.31 -10.79
CA VAL A 127 2.71 13.49 -11.37
C VAL A 127 3.17 14.09 -12.71
N SER A 128 2.24 14.39 -13.62
CA SER A 128 2.55 14.92 -14.95
C SER A 128 3.07 16.38 -14.96
N SER A 129 3.05 17.05 -13.80
CA SER A 129 3.61 18.43 -13.69
C SER A 129 5.14 18.47 -13.71
N TYR A 130 5.80 17.31 -13.67
CA TYR A 130 7.26 17.18 -13.72
C TYR A 130 7.66 15.98 -14.60
N ASP A 131 8.48 16.21 -15.61
CA ASP A 131 8.92 15.23 -16.60
C ASP A 131 9.79 14.09 -16.05
N LYS A 132 10.31 14.23 -14.82
CA LYS A 132 11.06 13.21 -14.09
C LYS A 132 10.26 12.62 -12.94
N SER A 133 8.95 12.57 -13.09
CA SER A 133 8.04 12.00 -12.10
C SER A 133 7.18 10.90 -12.71
N VAL A 134 7.00 9.81 -11.99
CA VAL A 134 6.09 8.71 -12.34
C VAL A 134 5.37 8.19 -11.11
N PHE A 135 4.22 7.56 -11.32
CA PHE A 135 3.52 6.81 -10.30
C PHE A 135 3.54 5.31 -10.64
N ILE A 136 3.88 4.47 -9.67
CA ILE A 136 3.84 3.01 -9.77
C ILE A 136 2.89 2.49 -8.69
N GLY A 137 1.78 1.93 -9.11
CA GLY A 137 0.76 1.44 -8.17
C GLY A 137 -0.19 0.47 -8.86
N THR A 138 -1.44 0.54 -8.51
CA THR A 138 -2.49 -0.33 -9.06
C THR A 138 -3.60 0.54 -9.64
N ASP A 139 -4.47 -0.01 -10.46
CA ASP A 139 -5.76 0.60 -10.72
C ASP A 139 -6.60 0.46 -9.44
N TYR A 140 -6.79 1.56 -8.71
CA TYR A 140 -7.37 1.54 -7.38
C TYR A 140 -8.84 1.06 -7.34
N GLU A 141 -9.57 1.18 -8.45
CA GLU A 141 -10.96 0.71 -8.54
C GLU A 141 -11.03 -0.81 -8.71
N MET A 142 -10.07 -1.38 -9.43
CA MET A 142 -10.08 -2.79 -9.81
C MET A 142 -10.13 -3.73 -8.61
N ALA A 143 -9.43 -3.43 -7.50
CA ALA A 143 -9.51 -4.28 -6.32
C ALA A 143 -10.91 -4.33 -5.72
N GLY A 144 -11.63 -3.19 -5.70
CA GLY A 144 -13.02 -3.13 -5.25
C GLY A 144 -13.94 -3.94 -6.16
N HIS A 145 -13.81 -3.80 -7.47
CA HIS A 145 -14.59 -4.57 -8.45
C HIS A 145 -14.35 -6.08 -8.32
N MET A 146 -13.10 -6.50 -8.29
CA MET A 146 -12.76 -7.92 -8.13
C MET A 146 -13.22 -8.49 -6.79
N GLN A 147 -13.14 -7.73 -5.71
CA GLN A 147 -13.63 -8.14 -4.38
C GLN A 147 -15.15 -8.28 -4.41
N GLY A 148 -15.88 -7.31 -4.98
CA GLY A 148 -17.33 -7.36 -5.10
C GLY A 148 -17.81 -8.52 -5.96
N GLU A 149 -17.14 -8.80 -7.09
CA GLU A 149 -17.42 -9.96 -7.92
C GLU A 149 -17.19 -11.28 -7.18
N MET A 150 -16.07 -11.41 -6.47
CA MET A 150 -15.76 -12.59 -5.65
C MET A 150 -16.81 -12.81 -4.56
N ILE A 151 -17.22 -11.76 -3.84
CA ILE A 151 -18.26 -11.80 -2.81
C ILE A 151 -19.60 -12.23 -3.42
N GLY A 152 -20.05 -11.56 -4.47
CA GLY A 152 -21.34 -11.84 -5.10
C GLY A 152 -21.46 -13.29 -5.57
N ASN A 153 -20.45 -13.82 -6.23
CA ASN A 153 -20.42 -15.20 -6.71
C ASN A 153 -20.44 -16.19 -5.54
N TYR A 154 -19.61 -15.96 -4.50
CA TYR A 154 -19.58 -16.81 -3.32
C TYR A 154 -20.93 -16.83 -2.58
N LEU A 155 -21.54 -15.66 -2.41
CA LEU A 155 -22.84 -15.56 -1.74
C LEU A 155 -23.96 -16.23 -2.54
N LEU A 156 -23.95 -16.17 -3.86
CA LEU A 156 -24.95 -16.89 -4.68
C LEU A 156 -24.90 -18.40 -4.45
N GLU A 157 -23.70 -18.95 -4.42
CA GLU A 157 -23.48 -20.39 -4.22
C GLU A 157 -23.92 -20.86 -2.83
N HIS A 158 -23.72 -20.02 -1.80
CA HIS A 158 -23.91 -20.39 -0.40
C HIS A 158 -25.07 -19.65 0.30
N PHE A 159 -25.91 -18.91 -0.43
CA PHE A 159 -26.88 -17.97 0.12
C PHE A 159 -27.77 -18.56 1.23
N ALA A 160 -28.36 -19.73 0.99
CA ALA A 160 -29.26 -20.36 1.96
C ALA A 160 -28.58 -20.84 3.26
N GLN A 161 -27.24 -20.99 3.24
CA GLN A 161 -26.46 -21.39 4.39
C GLN A 161 -25.97 -20.18 5.19
N LEU A 162 -25.83 -19.03 4.51
CA LEU A 162 -25.30 -17.81 5.06
C LEU A 162 -26.39 -16.87 5.61
N ASP A 163 -27.61 -16.99 5.13
CA ASP A 163 -28.81 -16.33 5.68
C ASP A 163 -29.18 -17.01 7.01
N LEU A 164 -28.50 -16.60 8.08
CA LEU A 164 -28.54 -17.27 9.38
C LEU A 164 -29.87 -17.02 10.13
N ASN A 165 -30.53 -15.90 9.84
CA ASN A 165 -31.79 -15.51 10.45
C ASN A 165 -33.01 -15.86 9.58
N GLY A 166 -32.80 -16.29 8.32
CA GLY A 166 -33.84 -16.71 7.37
C GLY A 166 -34.70 -15.57 6.86
N ASP A 167 -34.23 -14.32 6.83
CA ASP A 167 -34.99 -13.16 6.37
C ASP A 167 -34.85 -12.90 4.87
N GLY A 168 -34.04 -13.68 4.16
CA GLY A 168 -33.82 -13.57 2.72
C GLY A 168 -32.81 -12.46 2.34
N LYS A 169 -32.00 -12.02 3.28
CA LYS A 169 -30.95 -11.02 3.11
C LYS A 169 -29.63 -11.54 3.67
N ILE A 170 -28.56 -10.85 3.33
CA ILE A 170 -27.24 -11.06 3.97
C ILE A 170 -26.83 -9.74 4.62
N SER A 171 -26.68 -9.77 5.94
CA SER A 171 -26.19 -8.64 6.70
C SER A 171 -24.67 -8.57 6.66
N TYR A 172 -24.10 -7.39 6.43
CA TYR A 172 -22.65 -7.22 6.34
C TYR A 172 -22.09 -6.13 7.25
N VAL A 173 -20.81 -6.24 7.57
CA VAL A 173 -19.96 -5.15 8.07
C VAL A 173 -18.87 -4.83 7.06
N MET A 174 -18.56 -3.54 6.90
CA MET A 174 -17.47 -3.04 6.07
C MET A 174 -16.43 -2.33 6.94
N PHE A 175 -15.17 -2.78 6.89
CA PHE A 175 -14.04 -2.13 7.53
C PHE A 175 -13.25 -1.33 6.51
N LYS A 176 -13.22 0.00 6.69
CA LYS A 176 -12.52 0.96 5.83
C LYS A 176 -11.18 1.35 6.42
N GLY A 177 -10.12 1.31 5.60
CA GLY A 177 -8.75 1.56 6.07
C GLY A 177 -8.47 3.02 6.42
N GLN A 178 -8.91 3.97 5.57
CA GLN A 178 -8.63 5.39 5.76
C GLN A 178 -9.65 6.28 5.04
N GLU A 179 -10.02 7.41 5.63
CA GLU A 179 -10.80 8.43 4.93
C GLU A 179 -9.93 9.19 3.91
N GLY A 180 -10.54 9.60 2.80
CA GLY A 180 -9.88 10.37 1.75
C GLY A 180 -8.88 9.59 0.88
N ASN A 181 -8.58 8.33 1.22
CA ASN A 181 -7.73 7.47 0.41
C ASN A 181 -8.52 6.81 -0.73
N MET A 182 -8.03 6.91 -1.97
CA MET A 182 -8.77 6.46 -3.16
C MET A 182 -8.98 4.95 -3.19
N GLU A 183 -7.98 4.17 -2.78
CA GLU A 183 -8.06 2.72 -2.66
C GLU A 183 -9.14 2.31 -1.63
N ALA A 184 -9.17 2.99 -0.47
CA ALA A 184 -10.18 2.75 0.56
C ALA A 184 -11.59 3.12 0.10
N ILE A 185 -11.75 4.23 -0.63
CA ILE A 185 -13.02 4.67 -1.20
C ILE A 185 -13.55 3.62 -2.18
N ALA A 186 -12.71 3.22 -3.16
CA ALA A 186 -13.09 2.28 -4.20
C ALA A 186 -13.42 0.88 -3.64
N ARG A 187 -12.58 0.33 -2.77
CA ARG A 187 -12.83 -0.97 -2.12
C ARG A 187 -14.09 -0.96 -1.26
N THR A 188 -14.39 0.15 -0.57
CA THR A 188 -15.61 0.30 0.22
C THR A 188 -16.86 0.37 -0.67
N GLN A 189 -16.78 1.07 -1.79
CA GLN A 189 -17.89 1.25 -2.72
C GLN A 189 -18.13 -0.01 -3.55
N TYR A 190 -17.16 -0.39 -4.36
CA TYR A 190 -17.35 -1.45 -5.37
C TYR A 190 -17.41 -2.85 -4.77
N GLY A 191 -16.78 -3.09 -3.62
CA GLY A 191 -16.92 -4.35 -2.89
C GLY A 191 -18.37 -4.70 -2.52
N VAL A 192 -19.20 -3.68 -2.31
CA VAL A 192 -20.63 -3.85 -2.04
C VAL A 192 -21.45 -3.74 -3.32
N GLU A 193 -21.24 -2.70 -4.15
CA GLU A 193 -22.06 -2.43 -5.33
C GLU A 193 -22.03 -3.57 -6.35
N ASP A 194 -20.86 -4.19 -6.59
CA ASP A 194 -20.75 -5.26 -7.57
C ASP A 194 -21.29 -6.59 -7.04
N ALA A 195 -21.13 -6.86 -5.72
CA ALA A 195 -21.83 -7.97 -5.08
C ALA A 195 -23.34 -7.82 -5.17
N ASP A 196 -23.87 -6.62 -4.92
CA ASP A 196 -25.30 -6.31 -5.05
C ASP A 196 -25.82 -6.50 -6.48
N LYS A 197 -25.07 -6.09 -7.49
CA LYS A 197 -25.43 -6.31 -8.91
C LYS A 197 -25.59 -7.80 -9.22
N ILE A 198 -24.67 -8.64 -8.72
CA ILE A 198 -24.72 -10.09 -8.95
C ILE A 198 -25.92 -10.71 -8.22
N LEU A 199 -26.10 -10.37 -6.94
CA LEU A 199 -27.20 -10.90 -6.14
C LEU A 199 -28.57 -10.52 -6.70
N THR A 200 -28.79 -9.24 -7.03
CA THR A 200 -30.05 -8.74 -7.54
C THR A 200 -30.36 -9.27 -8.95
N ALA A 201 -29.37 -9.44 -9.80
CA ALA A 201 -29.54 -10.10 -11.11
C ALA A 201 -30.03 -11.56 -10.98
N ALA A 202 -29.69 -12.23 -9.89
CA ALA A 202 -30.15 -13.59 -9.57
C ALA A 202 -31.45 -13.61 -8.74
N GLY A 203 -32.11 -12.47 -8.56
CA GLY A 203 -33.37 -12.36 -7.81
C GLY A 203 -33.23 -12.45 -6.29
N LYS A 204 -32.02 -12.23 -5.77
CA LYS A 204 -31.75 -12.12 -4.33
C LYS A 204 -31.87 -10.67 -3.88
N SER A 205 -31.98 -10.46 -2.56
CA SER A 205 -31.89 -9.12 -1.98
C SER A 205 -30.46 -8.58 -2.08
N ALA A 206 -30.34 -7.24 -2.17
CA ALA A 206 -29.08 -6.56 -1.97
C ALA A 206 -28.58 -6.75 -0.54
N LEU A 207 -27.28 -6.57 -0.34
CA LEU A 207 -26.61 -6.62 0.97
C LEU A 207 -27.19 -5.55 1.92
N GLU A 208 -27.36 -5.91 3.19
CA GLU A 208 -27.84 -4.97 4.22
C GLU A 208 -26.74 -4.69 5.24
N PHE A 209 -26.39 -3.40 5.43
CA PHE A 209 -25.42 -3.08 6.47
C PHE A 209 -26.02 -3.36 7.84
N TYR A 210 -25.31 -4.06 8.71
CA TYR A 210 -25.79 -4.61 9.98
C TYR A 210 -26.43 -3.59 10.91
N ASP A 211 -26.04 -2.32 10.85
CA ASP A 211 -26.58 -1.22 11.66
C ASP A 211 -27.24 -0.17 10.76
N SER A 212 -28.56 -0.21 10.69
CA SER A 212 -29.36 0.72 9.88
C SER A 212 -29.23 2.19 10.31
N SER A 213 -28.74 2.46 11.53
CA SER A 213 -28.47 3.82 12.00
C SER A 213 -27.17 4.42 11.45
N ASN A 214 -26.24 3.59 11.00
CA ASN A 214 -25.00 4.03 10.37
C ASN A 214 -25.21 4.31 8.88
N THR A 215 -25.47 5.57 8.54
CA THR A 215 -25.72 6.00 7.16
C THR A 215 -24.51 5.92 6.24
N LYS A 216 -23.29 5.86 6.78
CA LYS A 216 -22.06 5.68 6.01
C LYS A 216 -21.88 4.25 5.52
N LYS A 217 -22.49 3.27 6.20
CA LYS A 217 -22.39 1.83 5.92
C LYS A 217 -20.94 1.28 5.93
N TYR A 218 -20.08 1.86 6.76
CA TYR A 218 -18.74 1.36 7.06
C TYR A 218 -18.25 1.81 8.44
N LEU A 219 -17.23 1.13 8.94
CA LEU A 219 -16.46 1.51 10.12
C LEU A 219 -15.03 1.78 9.68
N VAL A 220 -14.51 2.97 9.94
CA VAL A 220 -13.19 3.40 9.50
C VAL A 220 -12.18 3.31 10.63
N ASP A 221 -10.95 2.86 10.33
CA ASP A 221 -9.83 3.03 11.25
C ASP A 221 -9.57 4.52 11.47
N GLN A 222 -9.82 5.00 12.69
CA GLN A 222 -9.75 6.43 13.03
C GLN A 222 -8.32 6.99 12.91
N ASN A 223 -7.31 6.11 12.95
CA ASN A 223 -5.91 6.49 12.76
C ASN A 223 -5.47 6.40 11.29
N GLY A 224 -6.33 5.88 10.40
CA GLY A 224 -5.98 5.64 9.00
C GLY A 224 -4.83 4.65 8.81
N ALA A 225 -4.64 3.76 9.78
CA ALA A 225 -3.52 2.81 9.83
C ALA A 225 -3.84 1.43 9.20
N TRP A 226 -5.08 1.21 8.74
CA TRP A 226 -5.52 -0.05 8.12
C TRP A 226 -5.34 -1.27 9.05
N SER A 227 -5.51 -1.06 10.35
CA SER A 227 -5.00 -1.95 11.38
C SER A 227 -5.94 -3.10 11.74
N SER A 228 -5.36 -4.26 12.01
CA SER A 228 -6.02 -5.41 12.61
C SER A 228 -6.68 -5.04 13.96
N ALA A 229 -6.02 -4.21 14.78
CA ALA A 229 -6.51 -3.83 16.09
C ALA A 229 -7.84 -3.06 16.01
N ALA A 230 -7.96 -2.10 15.06
CA ALA A 230 -9.20 -1.34 14.89
C ALA A 230 -10.37 -2.25 14.47
N ALA A 231 -10.16 -3.14 13.50
CA ALA A 231 -11.19 -4.07 13.05
C ALA A 231 -11.59 -5.08 14.13
N MET A 232 -10.63 -5.57 14.92
CA MET A 232 -10.88 -6.47 16.05
C MET A 232 -11.74 -5.79 17.13
N GLU A 233 -11.43 -4.54 17.48
CA GLU A 233 -12.20 -3.77 18.46
C GLU A 233 -13.64 -3.52 17.99
N TYR A 234 -13.81 -3.09 16.73
CA TYR A 234 -15.13 -2.90 16.15
C TYR A 234 -15.92 -4.21 16.11
N MET A 235 -15.32 -5.29 15.61
CA MET A 235 -16.01 -6.58 15.50
C MET A 235 -16.37 -7.13 16.88
N SER A 236 -15.52 -7.00 17.88
CA SER A 236 -15.81 -7.40 19.27
C SER A 236 -17.03 -6.61 19.84
N THR A 237 -17.10 -5.31 19.54
CA THR A 237 -18.22 -4.46 19.94
C THR A 237 -19.52 -4.88 19.22
N ILE A 238 -19.44 -5.24 17.95
CA ILE A 238 -20.59 -5.75 17.16
C ILE A 238 -21.08 -7.06 17.77
N LEU A 239 -20.20 -8.03 17.98
CA LEU A 239 -20.55 -9.36 18.48
C LEU A 239 -21.16 -9.37 19.89
N ALA A 240 -20.92 -8.31 20.68
CA ALA A 240 -21.59 -8.13 21.97
C ALA A 240 -23.10 -7.82 21.84
N LYS A 241 -23.58 -7.37 20.68
CA LYS A 241 -24.98 -6.96 20.45
C LYS A 241 -25.65 -7.76 19.33
N TYR A 242 -24.88 -8.19 18.35
CA TYR A 242 -25.35 -8.89 17.16
C TYR A 242 -24.91 -10.34 17.22
N SER A 243 -25.86 -11.25 17.28
CA SER A 243 -25.61 -12.69 17.46
C SER A 243 -26.77 -13.52 16.87
N GLU A 244 -26.53 -14.79 16.63
CA GLU A 244 -27.59 -15.72 16.22
C GLU A 244 -28.72 -15.82 17.28
N SER A 245 -28.37 -15.80 18.56
CA SER A 245 -29.38 -15.86 19.63
C SER A 245 -30.32 -14.64 19.63
N ASN A 246 -29.85 -13.51 19.13
CA ASN A 246 -30.65 -12.30 18.97
C ASN A 246 -31.30 -12.20 17.58
N ASN A 247 -31.07 -13.21 16.72
CA ASN A 247 -31.57 -13.27 15.33
C ASN A 247 -31.12 -12.06 14.48
N ASN A 248 -29.92 -11.54 14.73
CA ASN A 248 -29.35 -10.37 14.06
C ASN A 248 -27.85 -10.48 13.84
N MET A 249 -27.31 -11.72 13.72
CA MET A 249 -25.87 -11.93 13.47
C MET A 249 -25.41 -11.26 12.18
N VAL A 250 -24.20 -10.71 12.19
CA VAL A 250 -23.51 -10.26 10.97
C VAL A 250 -23.08 -11.51 10.16
N GLU A 251 -23.45 -11.56 8.89
CA GLU A 251 -23.34 -12.75 8.03
C GLU A 251 -22.23 -12.64 6.99
N LEU A 252 -21.63 -11.45 6.87
CA LEU A 252 -20.52 -11.18 5.95
C LEU A 252 -19.60 -10.10 6.51
N VAL A 253 -18.30 -10.31 6.41
CA VAL A 253 -17.27 -9.30 6.70
C VAL A 253 -16.56 -8.92 5.42
N ILE A 254 -16.55 -7.64 5.09
CA ILE A 254 -15.80 -7.04 3.99
C ILE A 254 -14.74 -6.10 4.59
N ALA A 255 -13.49 -6.33 4.26
CA ALA A 255 -12.40 -5.50 4.75
C ALA A 255 -11.61 -4.88 3.60
N ASN A 256 -11.19 -3.63 3.77
CA ASN A 256 -10.40 -2.93 2.76
C ASN A 256 -8.99 -3.55 2.59
N ASN A 257 -8.47 -4.24 3.63
CA ASN A 257 -7.22 -5.01 3.53
C ASN A 257 -7.26 -6.28 4.39
N ASP A 258 -6.24 -7.11 4.26
CA ASP A 258 -6.12 -8.37 4.98
C ASP A 258 -5.87 -8.20 6.48
N ASP A 259 -5.12 -7.19 6.91
CA ASP A 259 -4.87 -6.97 8.33
C ASP A 259 -6.18 -6.69 9.08
N MET A 260 -7.08 -5.89 8.50
CA MET A 260 -8.41 -5.66 9.06
C MET A 260 -9.28 -6.94 9.03
N ALA A 261 -9.20 -7.73 7.95
CA ALA A 261 -9.87 -9.03 7.87
C ALA A 261 -9.41 -9.98 8.98
N LEU A 262 -8.10 -10.10 9.20
CA LEU A 262 -7.50 -10.93 10.25
C LEU A 262 -7.87 -10.43 11.66
N GLY A 263 -8.01 -9.13 11.84
CA GLY A 263 -8.52 -8.54 13.07
C GLY A 263 -9.96 -8.98 13.37
N ALA A 264 -10.82 -8.93 12.35
CA ALA A 264 -12.20 -9.40 12.47
C ALA A 264 -12.27 -10.91 12.76
N ILE A 265 -11.42 -11.72 12.11
CA ILE A 265 -11.29 -13.16 12.39
C ILE A 265 -10.97 -13.41 13.86
N SER A 266 -10.03 -12.66 14.43
CA SER A 266 -9.63 -12.82 15.83
C SER A 266 -10.80 -12.58 16.78
N ALA A 267 -11.64 -11.58 16.52
CA ALA A 267 -12.85 -11.34 17.32
C ALA A 267 -13.92 -12.42 17.13
N LEU A 268 -14.12 -12.89 15.89
CA LEU A 268 -15.05 -13.98 15.57
C LEU A 268 -14.63 -15.29 16.25
N GLN A 269 -13.33 -15.62 16.23
CA GLN A 269 -12.80 -16.81 16.90
C GLN A 269 -13.03 -16.77 18.42
N ALA A 270 -12.83 -15.61 19.04
CA ALA A 270 -13.14 -15.41 20.46
C ALA A 270 -14.64 -15.62 20.77
N ALA A 271 -15.53 -15.39 19.80
CA ALA A 271 -16.97 -15.62 19.89
C ALA A 271 -17.41 -17.02 19.44
N GLY A 272 -16.47 -17.89 19.03
CA GLY A 272 -16.75 -19.27 18.63
C GLY A 272 -17.00 -19.51 17.14
N TYR A 273 -16.80 -18.50 16.30
CA TYR A 273 -16.88 -18.59 14.83
C TYR A 273 -15.49 -18.76 14.20
N ASN A 274 -15.42 -19.11 12.94
CA ASN A 274 -14.18 -19.14 12.12
C ASN A 274 -12.99 -19.88 12.78
N ASN A 275 -13.25 -20.96 13.52
CA ASN A 275 -12.23 -21.72 14.25
C ASN A 275 -11.98 -23.13 13.66
N GLY A 276 -12.45 -23.39 12.44
CA GLY A 276 -12.27 -24.64 11.72
C GLY A 276 -13.19 -25.79 12.18
N SER A 277 -13.94 -25.64 13.27
CA SER A 277 -14.82 -26.68 13.82
C SER A 277 -16.28 -26.24 14.05
N GLY A 278 -16.61 -25.00 13.74
CA GLY A 278 -17.91 -24.38 13.95
C GLY A 278 -18.45 -23.67 12.72
N LYS A 279 -19.35 -22.72 12.95
CA LYS A 279 -19.86 -21.87 11.91
C LYS A 279 -18.79 -20.87 11.44
N THR A 280 -18.71 -20.67 10.14
CA THR A 280 -17.81 -19.73 9.51
C THR A 280 -18.60 -18.57 8.93
N ILE A 281 -18.30 -17.36 9.33
CA ILE A 281 -18.77 -16.14 8.70
C ILE A 281 -17.79 -15.83 7.56
N PRO A 282 -18.26 -15.66 6.31
CA PRO A 282 -17.38 -15.36 5.19
C PRO A 282 -16.69 -14.00 5.38
N ILE A 283 -15.40 -13.96 5.07
CA ILE A 283 -14.54 -12.78 5.24
C ILE A 283 -13.69 -12.59 4.00
N PHE A 284 -13.71 -11.38 3.47
CA PHE A 284 -12.96 -11.01 2.28
C PHE A 284 -12.05 -9.81 2.56
N GLY A 285 -10.80 -9.91 2.10
CA GLY A 285 -9.77 -8.87 2.23
C GLY A 285 -9.19 -8.44 0.88
N VAL A 286 -8.11 -7.69 0.96
CA VAL A 286 -7.26 -7.30 -0.17
C VAL A 286 -5.81 -7.33 0.32
N ASP A 287 -4.89 -7.71 -0.52
CA ASP A 287 -3.43 -7.82 -0.50
C ASP A 287 -2.95 -9.26 -0.70
N ALA A 288 -3.69 -10.26 -0.24
CA ALA A 288 -3.30 -11.67 -0.14
C ALA A 288 -1.93 -11.81 0.56
N THR A 289 -1.79 -11.18 1.72
CA THR A 289 -0.61 -11.29 2.58
C THR A 289 -0.35 -12.74 2.98
N ALA A 290 0.88 -13.09 3.36
CA ALA A 290 1.21 -14.46 3.77
C ALA A 290 0.29 -15.00 4.89
N SER A 291 -0.08 -14.14 5.86
CA SER A 291 -0.99 -14.49 6.94
C SER A 291 -2.43 -14.72 6.45
N ALA A 292 -2.91 -13.88 5.51
CA ALA A 292 -4.22 -14.07 4.91
C ALA A 292 -4.27 -15.32 4.03
N GLN A 293 -3.21 -15.60 3.26
CA GLN A 293 -3.11 -16.84 2.48
C GLN A 293 -3.16 -18.08 3.38
N ALA A 294 -2.50 -18.05 4.54
CA ALA A 294 -2.59 -19.12 5.53
C ALA A 294 -4.01 -19.26 6.07
N ALA A 295 -4.66 -18.16 6.47
CA ALA A 295 -6.03 -18.15 6.97
C ALA A 295 -7.04 -18.67 5.94
N ILE A 296 -6.85 -18.36 4.65
CA ILE A 296 -7.69 -18.86 3.55
C ILE A 296 -7.50 -20.39 3.40
N LYS A 297 -6.26 -20.87 3.43
CA LYS A 297 -5.98 -22.32 3.36
C LYS A 297 -6.52 -23.09 4.56
N GLU A 298 -6.56 -22.48 5.72
CA GLU A 298 -7.15 -23.02 6.95
C GLU A 298 -8.69 -22.91 6.98
N GLY A 299 -9.31 -22.21 6.02
CA GLY A 299 -10.76 -22.00 5.97
C GLY A 299 -11.29 -21.02 7.02
N THR A 300 -10.43 -20.22 7.65
CA THR A 300 -10.82 -19.18 8.60
C THR A 300 -11.09 -17.83 7.92
N MET A 301 -10.59 -17.63 6.71
CA MET A 301 -10.86 -16.53 5.80
C MET A 301 -11.35 -17.09 4.45
N THR A 302 -12.20 -16.37 3.73
CA THR A 302 -12.85 -16.89 2.50
C THR A 302 -12.06 -16.56 1.25
N GLY A 303 -11.51 -15.35 1.14
CA GLY A 303 -10.77 -14.93 -0.03
C GLY A 303 -10.13 -13.55 0.12
N SER A 304 -9.20 -13.25 -0.77
CA SER A 304 -8.52 -11.94 -0.83
C SER A 304 -8.21 -11.57 -2.28
N ILE A 305 -8.05 -10.28 -2.54
CA ILE A 305 -7.55 -9.79 -3.82
C ILE A 305 -6.05 -9.57 -3.67
N LYS A 306 -5.25 -10.35 -4.39
CA LYS A 306 -3.79 -10.26 -4.34
C LYS A 306 -3.30 -8.96 -4.96
N GLN A 307 -2.54 -8.20 -4.18
CA GLN A 307 -1.73 -7.08 -4.64
C GLN A 307 -0.27 -7.54 -4.75
N ASP A 308 0.32 -7.45 -5.94
CA ASP A 308 1.65 -8.01 -6.21
C ASP A 308 2.77 -7.10 -5.68
N ALA A 309 3.24 -7.37 -4.46
CA ALA A 309 4.32 -6.62 -3.81
C ALA A 309 5.66 -6.78 -4.55
N ASP A 310 5.96 -7.98 -5.06
CA ASP A 310 7.20 -8.26 -5.79
C ASP A 310 7.21 -7.56 -7.16
N GLY A 311 6.10 -7.58 -7.88
CA GLY A 311 5.92 -6.87 -9.14
C GLY A 311 6.04 -5.36 -8.96
N MET A 312 5.47 -4.79 -7.88
CA MET A 312 5.62 -3.39 -7.54
C MET A 312 7.08 -3.03 -7.25
N ALA A 313 7.76 -3.77 -6.39
CA ALA A 313 9.16 -3.54 -6.04
C ALA A 313 10.09 -3.67 -7.27
N SER A 314 9.85 -4.68 -8.12
CA SER A 314 10.61 -4.89 -9.35
C SER A 314 10.44 -3.74 -10.34
N THR A 315 9.22 -3.28 -10.54
CA THR A 315 8.93 -2.16 -11.44
C THR A 315 9.57 -0.86 -10.93
N ILE A 316 9.46 -0.57 -9.63
CA ILE A 316 10.13 0.59 -9.01
C ILE A 316 11.64 0.52 -9.20
N THR A 317 12.25 -0.64 -8.96
CA THR A 317 13.69 -0.85 -9.13
C THR A 317 14.12 -0.62 -10.58
N THR A 318 13.37 -1.14 -11.55
CA THR A 318 13.63 -0.93 -12.99
C THR A 318 13.57 0.56 -13.34
N VAL A 319 12.54 1.26 -12.91
CA VAL A 319 12.34 2.67 -13.19
C VAL A 319 13.43 3.55 -12.56
N VAL A 320 13.82 3.27 -11.31
CA VAL A 320 14.90 4.04 -10.68
C VAL A 320 16.24 3.79 -11.37
N GLN A 321 16.53 2.56 -11.80
CA GLN A 321 17.71 2.25 -12.61
C GLN A 321 17.72 3.03 -13.93
N ASN A 322 16.58 3.13 -14.60
CA ASN A 322 16.44 3.88 -15.84
C ASN A 322 16.75 5.37 -15.63
N TYR A 323 16.20 5.99 -14.58
CA TYR A 323 16.52 7.37 -14.22
C TYR A 323 18.01 7.57 -13.93
N LEU A 324 18.63 6.69 -13.13
CA LEU A 324 20.05 6.79 -12.77
C LEU A 324 20.98 6.63 -13.98
N ASN A 325 20.56 5.87 -15.00
CA ASN A 325 21.33 5.60 -16.20
C ASN A 325 20.97 6.47 -17.40
N GLY A 326 20.05 7.44 -17.23
CA GLY A 326 19.60 8.34 -18.31
C GLY A 326 18.88 7.64 -19.45
N LYS A 327 18.24 6.50 -19.19
CA LYS A 327 17.41 5.74 -20.15
C LYS A 327 15.98 6.28 -20.20
N ASN A 328 15.19 5.77 -21.17
CA ASN A 328 13.73 5.97 -21.11
C ASN A 328 13.19 5.36 -19.82
N VAL A 329 12.32 6.09 -19.13
CA VAL A 329 11.82 5.72 -17.79
C VAL A 329 11.12 4.37 -17.78
N PHE A 330 10.45 3.99 -18.87
CA PHE A 330 9.72 2.73 -18.98
C PHE A 330 10.47 1.61 -19.74
N ASP A 331 11.77 1.77 -20.02
CA ASP A 331 12.55 0.68 -20.61
C ASP A 331 12.51 -0.55 -19.71
N GLY A 332 12.07 -1.69 -20.27
CA GLY A 332 11.94 -2.96 -19.54
C GLY A 332 10.67 -3.08 -18.67
N VAL A 333 9.79 -2.07 -18.70
CA VAL A 333 8.46 -2.14 -18.07
C VAL A 333 7.46 -2.69 -19.11
N ASP A 334 6.55 -3.56 -18.65
CA ASP A 334 5.49 -4.09 -19.51
C ASP A 334 4.59 -2.95 -20.02
N ALA A 335 4.55 -2.80 -21.34
CA ALA A 335 3.76 -1.76 -21.99
C ALA A 335 2.24 -1.92 -21.73
N ALA A 336 1.75 -3.14 -21.49
CA ALA A 336 0.34 -3.38 -21.17
C ALA A 336 -0.07 -2.78 -19.83
N ASN A 337 0.89 -2.58 -18.92
CA ASN A 337 0.67 -2.00 -17.60
C ASN A 337 0.92 -0.49 -17.55
N THR A 338 1.37 0.10 -18.67
CA THR A 338 1.73 1.53 -18.71
C THR A 338 0.53 2.38 -19.11
N VAL A 339 0.24 3.42 -18.35
CA VAL A 339 -0.83 4.39 -18.64
C VAL A 339 -0.21 5.74 -18.98
N GLY A 340 -0.36 6.15 -20.23
CA GLY A 340 0.27 7.39 -20.73
C GLY A 340 1.79 7.40 -20.53
N THR A 341 2.30 8.52 -20.04
CA THR A 341 3.73 8.72 -19.76
C THR A 341 4.03 8.89 -18.27
N TRP A 342 3.04 8.62 -17.40
CA TRP A 342 3.11 9.03 -16.00
C TRP A 342 2.86 7.90 -15.01
N ARG A 343 2.28 6.75 -15.44
CA ARG A 343 1.81 5.72 -14.51
C ARG A 343 2.10 4.30 -15.02
N VAL A 344 2.37 3.39 -14.08
CA VAL A 344 2.37 1.95 -14.29
C VAL A 344 1.40 1.31 -13.30
N ASN A 345 0.48 0.48 -13.80
CA ASN A 345 -0.47 -0.27 -13.00
C ASN A 345 0.00 -1.72 -12.84
N ILE A 346 0.35 -2.11 -11.63
CA ILE A 346 0.62 -3.50 -11.27
C ILE A 346 -0.74 -4.23 -11.18
N PRO A 347 -0.95 -5.30 -11.93
CA PRO A 347 -2.25 -5.97 -11.95
C PRO A 347 -2.57 -6.66 -10.63
N TYR A 348 -3.86 -6.69 -10.30
CA TYR A 348 -4.41 -7.51 -9.21
C TYR A 348 -4.71 -8.94 -9.68
N ALA A 349 -4.87 -9.86 -8.73
CA ALA A 349 -5.36 -11.21 -8.96
C ALA A 349 -6.27 -11.66 -7.80
N THR A 350 -7.20 -12.57 -8.07
CA THR A 350 -7.98 -13.22 -7.01
C THR A 350 -7.14 -14.26 -6.28
N TYR A 351 -7.39 -14.46 -5.00
CA TYR A 351 -6.78 -15.52 -4.20
C TYR A 351 -7.82 -16.18 -3.29
N THR A 352 -8.06 -17.48 -3.52
CA THR A 352 -9.04 -18.31 -2.79
C THR A 352 -8.42 -19.61 -2.26
N GLY A 353 -7.08 -19.68 -2.19
CA GLY A 353 -6.36 -20.80 -1.60
C GLY A 353 -5.62 -21.70 -2.60
N GLU A 354 -5.77 -21.47 -3.90
CA GLU A 354 -5.08 -22.19 -4.98
C GLU A 354 -3.82 -21.48 -5.47
#